data_239542f301722d97d7c0574750bb60cb
#
_entry.id   239542f301722d97d7c0574750bb60cb
#
_cell.length_a   1.000
_cell.length_b   1.000
_cell.length_c   1.000
_cell.angle_alpha   90.00
_cell.angle_beta   90.00
_cell.angle_gamma   90.00
#
_symmetry.space_group_name_H-M   'P 1'
#
loop_
_entity.id
_entity.type
_entity.pdbx_description
1 polymer ?
#
loop_
_entity_poly.entity_id
_entity_poly.type
_entity_poly.pdbx_seq_one_letter_code
_entity_poly.pdbx_strand_id
1 'polypeptide(L)'
;MQIYLPIAEVSVNAFLLLGLGGMVGVLSGMFGVGGGFLMTPLLFFIGIPPAIAVATEANQIVASSFSGVLAHFRRRTVDFKMGTVLLIGGLFGAGIGVVVFNYLKSMGQVDLLVRLCYVVFLGIIGSLMFMESLRAIQRSRSNVKVSFKRKQR
;
A
#
# COMPACT_ATOMS: atom_id res chain seq x y z
N MET A 1 -1.23 -24.83 10.20
CA MET A 1 -1.05 -25.50 8.89
C MET A 1 0.05 -24.75 8.16
N GLN A 2 1.22 -25.37 8.01
CA GLN A 2 2.35 -24.77 7.28
C GLN A 2 2.22 -25.14 5.80
N ILE A 3 2.34 -24.13 4.95
CA ILE A 3 2.38 -24.28 3.49
C ILE A 3 3.75 -23.88 3.03
N TYR A 4 4.39 -24.76 2.26
CA TYR A 4 5.65 -24.46 1.61
C TYR A 4 5.40 -23.72 0.30
N LEU A 5 6.00 -22.55 0.15
CA LEU A 5 5.91 -21.72 -1.05
C LEU A 5 7.16 -22.00 -1.92
N PRO A 6 7.03 -22.78 -2.99
CA PRO A 6 8.20 -23.23 -3.75
C PRO A 6 8.93 -22.09 -4.46
N ILE A 7 8.24 -21.00 -4.82
CA ILE A 7 8.84 -19.83 -5.49
C ILE A 7 9.61 -18.95 -4.51
N ALA A 8 9.13 -18.87 -3.26
CA ALA A 8 9.75 -18.05 -2.21
C ALA A 8 10.74 -18.84 -1.35
N GLU A 9 10.78 -20.17 -1.53
CA GLU A 9 11.60 -21.12 -0.74
C GLU A 9 11.40 -21.00 0.79
N VAL A 10 10.21 -20.53 1.20
CA VAL A 10 9.86 -20.27 2.61
C VAL A 10 8.62 -21.07 2.99
N SER A 11 8.65 -21.66 4.19
CA SER A 11 7.45 -22.28 4.79
C SER A 11 6.73 -21.27 5.67
N VAL A 12 5.48 -20.96 5.33
CA VAL A 12 4.68 -19.94 6.03
C VAL A 12 3.39 -20.57 6.55
N ASN A 13 2.92 -20.06 7.68
CA ASN A 13 1.64 -20.50 8.24
C ASN A 13 0.49 -19.87 7.43
N ALA A 14 -0.38 -20.73 6.84
CA ALA A 14 -1.51 -20.30 6.05
C ALA A 14 -2.48 -19.37 6.80
N PHE A 15 -2.73 -19.65 8.07
CA PHE A 15 -3.60 -18.80 8.90
C PHE A 15 -3.00 -17.43 9.15
N LEU A 16 -1.67 -17.33 9.24
CA LEU A 16 -0.97 -16.06 9.37
C LEU A 16 -1.12 -15.22 8.10
N LEU A 17 -0.94 -15.85 6.91
CA LEU A 17 -1.13 -15.16 5.62
C LEU A 17 -2.58 -14.68 5.44
N LEU A 18 -3.56 -15.53 5.76
CA LEU A 18 -4.97 -15.15 5.68
C LEU A 18 -5.32 -14.02 6.67
N GLY A 19 -4.80 -14.10 7.89
CA GLY A 19 -4.98 -13.06 8.90
C GLY A 19 -4.39 -11.71 8.47
N LEU A 20 -3.15 -11.72 7.98
CA LEU A 20 -2.49 -10.53 7.46
C LEU A 20 -3.23 -9.96 6.25
N GLY A 21 -3.61 -10.79 5.29
CA GLY A 21 -4.38 -10.35 4.12
C GLY A 21 -5.72 -9.74 4.51
N GLY A 22 -6.43 -10.34 5.48
CA GLY A 22 -7.69 -9.82 6.00
C GLY A 22 -7.50 -8.46 6.72
N MET A 23 -6.53 -8.35 7.61
CA MET A 23 -6.22 -7.10 8.32
C MET A 23 -5.82 -5.99 7.36
N VAL A 24 -4.91 -6.28 6.42
CA VAL A 24 -4.48 -5.32 5.41
C VAL A 24 -5.63 -4.93 4.50
N GLY A 25 -6.49 -5.87 4.12
CA GLY A 25 -7.68 -5.59 3.31
C GLY A 25 -8.65 -4.62 3.99
N VAL A 26 -8.93 -4.83 5.29
CA VAL A 26 -9.78 -3.92 6.09
C VAL A 26 -9.13 -2.54 6.23
N LEU A 27 -7.85 -2.48 6.61
CA LEU A 27 -7.13 -1.22 6.74
C LEU A 27 -7.05 -0.46 5.40
N SER A 28 -6.75 -1.16 4.32
CA SER A 28 -6.71 -0.59 2.98
C SER A 28 -8.08 -0.03 2.55
N GLY A 29 -9.16 -0.76 2.86
CA GLY A 29 -10.53 -0.30 2.59
C GLY A 29 -10.91 0.95 3.39
N MET A 30 -10.46 1.05 4.65
CA MET A 30 -10.72 2.22 5.50
C MET A 30 -9.90 3.45 5.11
N PHE A 31 -8.63 3.27 4.80
CA PHE A 31 -7.73 4.40 4.50
C PHE A 31 -7.63 4.73 3.02
N GLY A 32 -8.10 3.86 2.12
CA GLY A 32 -8.04 4.07 0.68
C GLY A 32 -6.62 4.06 0.09
N VAL A 33 -5.63 3.54 0.82
CA VAL A 33 -4.21 3.57 0.44
C VAL A 33 -3.83 2.46 -0.54
N GLY A 34 -4.69 1.45 -0.68
CA GLY A 34 -4.39 0.23 -1.46
C GLY A 34 -3.62 -0.82 -0.64
N GLY A 35 -4.01 -2.08 -0.79
CA GLY A 35 -3.47 -3.20 0.01
C GLY A 35 -1.97 -3.43 -0.20
N GLY A 36 -1.48 -3.20 -1.43
CA GLY A 36 -0.11 -3.45 -1.83
C GLY A 36 0.94 -2.69 -1.05
N PHE A 37 0.64 -1.48 -0.71
CA PHE A 37 1.54 -0.63 0.04
C PHE A 37 1.87 -1.17 1.45
N LEU A 38 0.89 -1.78 2.11
CA LEU A 38 1.06 -2.34 3.46
C LEU A 38 1.48 -3.82 3.42
N MET A 39 1.00 -4.57 2.43
CA MET A 39 1.25 -6.01 2.36
C MET A 39 2.70 -6.33 2.05
N THR A 40 3.33 -5.60 1.14
CA THR A 40 4.71 -5.86 0.73
C THR A 40 5.70 -5.80 1.90
N PRO A 41 5.74 -4.75 2.76
CA PRO A 41 6.61 -4.75 3.94
C PRO A 41 6.30 -5.88 4.93
N LEU A 42 5.02 -6.23 5.10
CA LEU A 42 4.63 -7.32 5.99
C LEU A 42 5.14 -8.68 5.48
N LEU A 43 5.13 -8.90 4.17
CA LEU A 43 5.71 -10.09 3.56
C LEU A 43 7.23 -10.17 3.77
N PHE A 44 7.94 -9.03 3.80
CA PHE A 44 9.37 -9.01 4.14
C PHE A 44 9.62 -9.48 5.57
N PHE A 45 8.76 -9.09 6.52
CA PHE A 45 8.89 -9.54 7.92
C PHE A 45 8.67 -11.04 8.10
N ILE A 46 7.93 -11.68 7.21
CA ILE A 46 7.71 -13.12 7.21
C ILE A 46 8.88 -13.87 6.51
N GLY A 47 9.83 -13.14 5.93
CA GLY A 47 11.00 -13.70 5.26
C GLY A 47 10.81 -13.96 3.76
N ILE A 48 9.74 -13.45 3.14
CA ILE A 48 9.55 -13.56 1.70
C ILE A 48 10.49 -12.58 0.99
N PRO A 49 11.27 -13.05 -0.02
CA PRO A 49 12.17 -12.19 -0.78
C PRO A 49 11.44 -10.99 -1.41
N PRO A 50 12.03 -9.77 -1.38
CA PRO A 50 11.40 -8.55 -1.85
C PRO A 50 10.87 -8.61 -3.28
N ALA A 51 11.64 -9.20 -4.20
CA ALA A 51 11.24 -9.33 -5.60
C ALA A 51 9.97 -10.19 -5.76
N ILE A 52 9.82 -11.25 -4.96
CA ILE A 52 8.65 -12.14 -4.99
C ILE A 52 7.46 -11.47 -4.33
N ALA A 53 7.66 -10.77 -3.21
CA ALA A 53 6.61 -10.04 -2.53
C ALA A 53 5.99 -8.99 -3.47
N VAL A 54 6.80 -8.18 -4.15
CA VAL A 54 6.33 -7.16 -5.12
C VAL A 54 5.59 -7.80 -6.30
N ALA A 55 6.10 -8.92 -6.83
CA ALA A 55 5.44 -9.62 -7.95
C ALA A 55 4.08 -10.22 -7.53
N THR A 56 3.98 -10.77 -6.32
CA THR A 56 2.73 -11.30 -5.77
C THR A 56 1.71 -10.19 -5.57
N GLU A 57 2.17 -9.05 -5.06
CA GLU A 57 1.36 -7.88 -4.81
C GLU A 57 0.75 -7.30 -6.09
N ALA A 58 1.50 -7.29 -7.19
CA ALA A 58 0.99 -6.82 -8.48
C ALA A 58 -0.28 -7.59 -8.90
N ASN A 59 -0.33 -8.90 -8.69
CA ASN A 59 -1.53 -9.71 -8.97
C ASN A 59 -2.69 -9.36 -8.02
N GLN A 60 -2.40 -9.13 -6.75
CA GLN A 60 -3.41 -8.74 -5.76
C GLN A 60 -4.01 -7.36 -6.08
N ILE A 61 -3.18 -6.40 -6.53
CA ILE A 61 -3.64 -5.07 -6.95
C ILE A 61 -4.62 -5.19 -8.13
N VAL A 62 -4.34 -6.03 -9.12
CA VAL A 62 -5.26 -6.26 -10.24
C VAL A 62 -6.60 -6.78 -9.75
N ALA A 63 -6.63 -7.79 -8.88
CA ALA A 63 -7.86 -8.36 -8.35
C ALA A 63 -8.66 -7.35 -7.50
N SER A 64 -8.01 -6.60 -6.64
CA SER A 64 -8.65 -5.58 -5.80
C SER A 64 -9.17 -4.39 -6.62
N SER A 65 -8.42 -3.96 -7.64
CA SER A 65 -8.83 -2.90 -8.55
C SER A 65 -10.06 -3.29 -9.36
N PHE A 66 -10.14 -4.53 -9.85
CA PHE A 66 -11.31 -5.03 -10.55
C PHE A 66 -12.56 -4.98 -9.66
N SER A 67 -12.45 -5.44 -8.41
CA SER A 67 -13.53 -5.37 -7.43
C SER A 67 -13.95 -3.92 -7.14
N GLY A 68 -12.98 -3.02 -6.99
CA GLY A 68 -13.22 -1.59 -6.79
C GLY A 68 -13.95 -0.92 -7.96
N VAL A 69 -13.49 -1.19 -9.18
CA VAL A 69 -14.14 -0.68 -10.40
C VAL A 69 -15.59 -1.14 -10.47
N LEU A 70 -15.87 -2.41 -10.19
CA LEU A 70 -17.23 -2.95 -10.22
C LEU A 70 -18.16 -2.25 -9.22
N ALA A 71 -17.66 -1.98 -8.01
CA ALA A 71 -18.41 -1.26 -6.98
C ALA A 71 -18.70 0.20 -7.37
N HIS A 72 -17.71 0.91 -7.91
CA HIS A 72 -17.87 2.29 -8.36
C HIS A 72 -18.70 2.41 -9.64
N PHE A 73 -18.61 1.42 -10.52
CA PHE A 73 -19.44 1.37 -11.74
C PHE A 73 -20.94 1.28 -11.41
N ARG A 74 -21.29 0.42 -10.43
CA ARG A 74 -22.69 0.33 -9.94
C ARG A 74 -23.19 1.64 -9.34
N ARG A 75 -22.31 2.43 -8.71
CA ARG A 75 -22.63 3.73 -8.11
C ARG A 75 -22.64 4.89 -9.11
N ARG A 76 -22.27 4.66 -10.38
CA ARG A 76 -22.12 5.68 -11.43
C ARG A 76 -21.15 6.81 -11.03
N THR A 77 -20.13 6.51 -10.23
CA THR A 77 -19.12 7.48 -9.75
C THR A 77 -17.80 7.39 -10.54
N VAL A 78 -17.77 6.65 -11.64
CA VAL A 78 -16.56 6.47 -12.45
C VAL A 78 -16.39 7.65 -13.40
N ASP A 79 -15.29 8.38 -13.25
CA ASP A 79 -14.86 9.39 -14.21
C ASP A 79 -13.93 8.78 -15.25
N PHE A 80 -14.46 8.53 -16.45
CA PHE A 80 -13.70 7.90 -17.54
C PHE A 80 -12.55 8.77 -18.05
N LYS A 81 -12.69 10.10 -18.01
CA LYS A 81 -11.64 11.02 -18.46
C LYS A 81 -10.43 10.94 -17.55
N MET A 82 -10.65 10.96 -16.24
CA MET A 82 -9.57 10.82 -15.26
C MET A 82 -8.98 9.41 -15.29
N GLY A 83 -9.82 8.38 -15.47
CA GLY A 83 -9.39 6.99 -15.61
C GLY A 83 -8.47 6.74 -16.80
N THR A 84 -8.77 7.32 -17.96
CA THR A 84 -7.91 7.16 -19.17
C THR A 84 -6.56 7.86 -19.01
N VAL A 85 -6.52 9.05 -18.39
CA VAL A 85 -5.24 9.74 -18.12
C VAL A 85 -4.38 8.93 -17.18
N LEU A 86 -4.97 8.39 -16.09
CA LEU A 86 -4.26 7.53 -15.16
C LEU A 86 -3.78 6.22 -15.79
N LEU A 87 -4.58 5.63 -16.67
CA LEU A 87 -4.23 4.40 -17.38
C LEU A 87 -3.03 4.62 -18.31
N ILE A 88 -3.04 5.69 -19.09
CA ILE A 88 -1.93 6.03 -19.97
C ILE A 88 -0.66 6.30 -19.16
N GLY A 89 -0.75 7.14 -18.12
CA GLY A 89 0.39 7.43 -17.25
C GLY A 89 0.92 6.17 -16.54
N GLY A 90 0.02 5.30 -16.09
CA GLY A 90 0.36 4.02 -15.47
C GLY A 90 1.07 3.05 -16.42
N LEU A 91 0.63 2.96 -17.69
CA LEU A 91 1.29 2.13 -18.69
C LEU A 91 2.71 2.61 -18.99
N PHE A 92 2.90 3.91 -19.18
CA PHE A 92 4.24 4.46 -19.37
C PHE A 92 5.12 4.26 -18.15
N GLY A 93 4.60 4.54 -16.95
CA GLY A 93 5.32 4.34 -15.70
C GLY A 93 5.69 2.89 -15.45
N ALA A 94 4.76 1.95 -15.69
CA ALA A 94 5.01 0.53 -15.55
C ALA A 94 6.05 0.03 -16.57
N GLY A 95 5.99 0.49 -17.82
CA GLY A 95 6.99 0.16 -18.85
C GLY A 95 8.40 0.58 -18.45
N ILE A 96 8.58 1.82 -17.99
CA ILE A 96 9.87 2.30 -17.49
C ILE A 96 10.29 1.51 -16.25
N GLY A 97 9.36 1.25 -15.31
CA GLY A 97 9.62 0.49 -14.11
C GLY A 97 10.13 -0.92 -14.39
N VAL A 98 9.53 -1.64 -15.35
CA VAL A 98 9.96 -2.99 -15.76
C VAL A 98 11.37 -2.96 -16.35
N VAL A 99 11.70 -1.97 -17.19
CA VAL A 99 13.05 -1.84 -17.77
C VAL A 99 14.08 -1.62 -16.67
N VAL A 100 13.83 -0.70 -15.75
CA VAL A 100 14.71 -0.42 -14.61
C VAL A 100 14.84 -1.66 -13.71
N PHE A 101 13.74 -2.34 -13.42
CA PHE A 101 13.74 -3.55 -12.60
C PHE A 101 14.59 -4.66 -13.23
N ASN A 102 14.44 -4.93 -14.54
CA ASN A 102 15.22 -5.92 -15.25
C ASN A 102 16.72 -5.59 -15.29
N TYR A 103 17.05 -4.30 -15.47
CA TYR A 103 18.43 -3.85 -15.43
C TYR A 103 19.07 -4.10 -14.05
N LEU A 104 18.38 -3.76 -12.97
CA LEU A 104 18.85 -4.01 -11.61
C LEU A 104 18.89 -5.50 -11.25
N LYS A 105 17.97 -6.27 -11.80
CA LYS A 105 17.96 -7.73 -11.63
C LYS A 105 19.23 -8.36 -12.22
N SER A 106 19.71 -7.88 -13.36
CA SER A 106 20.95 -8.34 -13.97
C SER A 106 22.20 -8.02 -13.13
N MET A 107 22.12 -6.99 -12.30
CA MET A 107 23.19 -6.60 -11.36
C MET A 107 23.11 -7.34 -10.02
N GLY A 108 22.07 -8.16 -9.77
CA GLY A 108 21.86 -8.88 -8.51
C GLY A 108 21.49 -8.02 -7.29
N GLN A 109 21.16 -6.75 -7.50
CA GLN A 109 20.93 -5.78 -6.42
C GLN A 109 19.45 -5.40 -6.21
N VAL A 110 18.52 -6.16 -6.79
CA VAL A 110 17.07 -5.84 -6.72
C VAL A 110 16.57 -5.78 -5.28
N ASP A 111 16.93 -6.75 -4.47
CA ASP A 111 16.43 -6.86 -3.10
C ASP A 111 16.87 -5.69 -2.22
N LEU A 112 18.11 -5.25 -2.38
CA LEU A 112 18.65 -4.11 -1.65
C LEU A 112 17.94 -2.83 -2.07
N LEU A 113 17.75 -2.61 -3.38
CA LEU A 113 17.08 -1.43 -3.90
C LEU A 113 15.62 -1.39 -3.45
N VAL A 114 14.89 -2.49 -3.57
CA VAL A 114 13.48 -2.55 -3.16
C VAL A 114 13.35 -2.23 -1.67
N ARG A 115 14.18 -2.83 -0.80
CA ARG A 115 14.19 -2.53 0.62
C ARG A 115 14.49 -1.06 0.91
N LEU A 116 15.50 -0.48 0.27
CA LEU A 116 15.85 0.93 0.43
C LEU A 116 14.72 1.86 -0.01
N CYS A 117 14.14 1.61 -1.19
CA CYS A 117 13.01 2.39 -1.68
C CYS A 117 11.82 2.34 -0.71
N TYR A 118 11.50 1.17 -0.15
CA TYR A 118 10.42 1.05 0.83
C TYR A 118 10.74 1.78 2.13
N VAL A 119 11.95 1.69 2.65
CA VAL A 119 12.35 2.40 3.88
C VAL A 119 12.22 3.92 3.69
N VAL A 120 12.75 4.45 2.58
CA VAL A 120 12.66 5.88 2.29
C VAL A 120 11.22 6.32 2.09
N PHE A 121 10.46 5.59 1.30
CA PHE A 121 9.07 5.93 0.98
C PHE A 121 8.16 5.85 2.19
N LEU A 122 8.25 4.77 2.96
CA LEU A 122 7.51 4.61 4.21
C LEU A 122 7.94 5.64 5.26
N GLY A 123 9.22 5.96 5.33
CA GLY A 123 9.75 7.00 6.21
C GLY A 123 9.16 8.38 5.89
N ILE A 124 9.12 8.75 4.62
CA ILE A 124 8.53 10.02 4.18
C ILE A 124 7.03 10.06 4.50
N ILE A 125 6.28 9.05 4.10
CA ILE A 125 4.83 9.02 4.33
C ILE A 125 4.53 8.94 5.82
N GLY A 126 5.24 8.10 6.57
CA GLY A 126 5.07 7.99 8.01
C GLY A 126 5.34 9.31 8.74
N SER A 127 6.39 10.03 8.35
CA SER A 127 6.69 11.35 8.93
C SER A 127 5.63 12.39 8.59
N LEU A 128 5.12 12.42 7.35
CA LEU A 128 4.05 13.32 6.94
C LEU A 128 2.75 13.04 7.71
N MET A 129 2.33 11.77 7.81
CA MET A 129 1.14 11.37 8.56
C MET A 129 1.29 11.67 10.06
N PHE A 130 2.48 11.47 10.62
CA PHE A 130 2.76 11.81 12.01
C PHE A 130 2.63 13.31 12.28
N MET A 131 3.21 14.14 11.40
CA MET A 131 3.07 15.60 11.50
C MET A 131 1.62 16.05 11.37
N GLU A 132 0.86 15.46 10.46
CA GLU A 132 -0.56 15.77 10.27
C GLU A 132 -1.40 15.37 11.48
N SER A 133 -1.14 14.19 12.04
CA SER A 133 -1.78 13.71 13.27
C SER A 133 -1.50 14.62 14.46
N LEU A 134 -0.26 15.07 14.64
CA LEU A 134 0.09 16.03 15.70
C LEU A 134 -0.65 17.38 15.51
N ARG A 135 -0.72 17.88 14.28
CA ARG A 135 -1.47 19.11 13.98
C ARG A 135 -2.96 18.95 14.24
N ALA A 136 -3.53 17.78 13.91
CA ALA A 136 -4.94 17.50 14.18
C ALA A 136 -5.25 17.48 15.69
N ILE A 137 -4.39 16.87 16.49
CA ILE A 137 -4.52 16.85 17.95
C ILE A 137 -4.41 18.27 18.53
N GLN A 138 -3.46 19.07 18.05
CA GLN A 138 -3.31 20.47 18.50
C GLN A 138 -4.53 21.33 18.18
N ARG A 139 -5.10 21.18 16.96
CA ARG A 139 -6.33 21.88 16.54
C ARG A 139 -7.53 21.43 17.37
N SER A 140 -7.67 20.15 17.68
CA SER A 140 -8.74 19.63 18.52
C SER A 140 -8.69 20.22 19.94
N ARG A 141 -7.49 20.28 20.53
CA ARG A 141 -7.30 20.91 21.85
C ARG A 141 -7.60 22.42 21.87
N SER A 142 -7.28 23.12 20.78
CA SER A 142 -7.57 24.55 20.64
C SER A 142 -9.07 24.83 20.54
N ASN A 143 -9.79 24.02 19.76
CA ASN A 143 -11.25 24.18 19.59
C ASN A 143 -12.03 23.88 20.87
N VAL A 144 -11.59 22.93 21.67
CA VAL A 144 -12.21 22.61 22.97
C VAL A 144 -12.07 23.80 23.92
N LYS A 145 -10.91 24.49 23.97
CA LYS A 145 -10.72 25.69 24.81
C LYS A 145 -11.63 26.84 24.40
N VAL A 146 -11.88 27.03 23.10
CA VAL A 146 -12.76 28.08 22.60
C VAL A 146 -14.23 27.78 22.94
N SER A 147 -14.66 26.54 22.86
CA SER A 147 -16.02 26.12 23.19
C SER A 147 -16.36 26.33 24.68
N PHE A 148 -15.42 26.02 25.58
CA PHE A 148 -15.60 26.26 27.02
C PHE A 148 -15.73 27.77 27.36
N LYS A 149 -14.95 28.62 26.67
CA LYS A 149 -14.98 30.08 26.90
C LYS A 149 -16.29 30.74 26.39
N ARG A 150 -16.95 30.12 25.42
CA ARG A 150 -18.25 30.62 24.87
C ARG A 150 -19.46 30.25 25.74
N LYS A 151 -19.32 29.23 26.59
CA LYS A 151 -20.40 28.74 27.47
C LYS A 151 -20.43 29.48 28.82
N GLN A 152 -19.43 30.33 29.11
CA GLN A 152 -19.33 31.13 30.34
C GLN A 152 -19.68 32.62 30.13
N ARG A 153 -20.17 32.99 28.95
CA ARG A 153 -20.77 34.32 28.66
C ARG A 153 -22.24 34.12 28.31
#